data_56acb885d8182c3935f99ab8f82c9d94
#
_entry.id   56acb885d8182c3935f99ab8f82c9d94
#
_cell.length_a   1.000
_cell.length_b   1.000
_cell.length_c   1.000
_cell.angle_alpha   90.00
_cell.angle_beta   90.00
_cell.angle_gamma   90.00
#
_symmetry.space_group_name_H-M   'P 1'
#
loop_
_entity.id
_entity.type
_entity.pdbx_description
1 polymer ?
#
loop_
_entity_poly.entity_id
_entity_poly.type
_entity_poly.pdbx_seq_one_letter_code
_entity_poly.pdbx_strand_id
1 'polypeptide(L)'
;RPEDAVDAYRTAVTLDPKIPGAHIGLGHVLKTVGDQEGGIEAYRQAIELRPNFGETYYSLSNLKTFRFNDSEIENMQARLANDKLPVDCRVHFAFSIGKAFEDQKQYDNAFEHYRLANQLHRDSIAYDPVQTEVAHRRMCEIFDDDFFARHRAGGYGCERPDPIFIVGLPRSGSTLLEQILASHSQVDGTSELPDISMIAQGLTEPKTGRVFPGCMTDMGPEELAQLGQQYLTQTERHRGSRPLFTDKMPNNFAYTGFIKAILPNAKIIDARRHPMDSCFGSFKQHFAKGQTFTYDLFELGEFYLEYDLMMAHWNKVLPGQVLRVQYENVVENLEDEVKRILAFCELPFEEDCVNFHETERAVRTASSEQVRQPIYKGAVATWKRFGTHLDELREILSPVLPEEDRLKS
;
A
#
# COMPACT_ATOMS: atom_id res chain seq x y z
N ARG A 1 -20.98 -6.49 3.03
CA ARG A 1 -20.14 -7.22 3.99
C ARG A 1 -19.41 -8.35 3.28
N PRO A 2 -18.16 -8.70 3.65
CA PRO A 2 -17.44 -9.78 2.98
C PRO A 2 -18.15 -11.12 3.12
N GLU A 3 -18.75 -11.39 4.26
CA GLU A 3 -19.50 -12.63 4.55
C GLU A 3 -20.70 -12.78 3.62
N ASP A 4 -21.48 -11.71 3.40
CA ASP A 4 -22.62 -11.71 2.47
C ASP A 4 -22.16 -12.02 1.04
N ALA A 5 -20.97 -11.57 0.67
CA ALA A 5 -20.38 -11.84 -0.64
C ALA A 5 -19.94 -13.31 -0.77
N VAL A 6 -19.45 -13.96 0.31
CA VAL A 6 -19.14 -15.40 0.32
C VAL A 6 -20.39 -16.19 -0.01
N ASP A 7 -21.52 -15.92 0.64
CA ASP A 7 -22.78 -16.64 0.44
C ASP A 7 -23.33 -16.43 -0.98
N ALA A 8 -23.23 -15.20 -1.49
CA ALA A 8 -23.63 -14.89 -2.87
C ALA A 8 -22.81 -15.67 -3.90
N TYR A 9 -21.47 -15.72 -3.76
CA TYR A 9 -20.62 -16.46 -4.68
C TYR A 9 -20.77 -17.98 -4.53
N ARG A 10 -20.96 -18.51 -3.32
CA ARG A 10 -21.29 -19.93 -3.11
C ARG A 10 -22.60 -20.31 -3.81
N THR A 11 -23.60 -19.44 -3.72
CA THR A 11 -24.87 -19.63 -4.43
C THR A 11 -24.65 -19.63 -5.95
N ALA A 12 -23.87 -18.68 -6.49
CA ALA A 12 -23.58 -18.59 -7.91
C ALA A 12 -22.86 -19.86 -8.43
N VAL A 13 -21.85 -20.35 -7.70
CA VAL A 13 -21.11 -21.59 -8.03
C VAL A 13 -22.03 -22.82 -7.95
N THR A 14 -22.98 -22.84 -7.02
CA THR A 14 -23.96 -23.94 -6.89
C THR A 14 -24.94 -23.95 -8.06
N LEU A 15 -25.39 -22.78 -8.52
CA LEU A 15 -26.33 -22.65 -9.64
C LEU A 15 -25.69 -22.98 -10.99
N ASP A 16 -24.45 -22.54 -11.21
CA ASP A 16 -23.68 -22.87 -12.39
C ASP A 16 -22.19 -23.05 -12.05
N PRO A 17 -21.73 -24.29 -11.82
CA PRO A 17 -20.33 -24.58 -11.46
C PRO A 17 -19.34 -24.38 -12.61
N LYS A 18 -19.81 -24.09 -13.84
CA LYS A 18 -18.94 -23.91 -15.02
C LYS A 18 -18.58 -22.45 -15.29
N ILE A 19 -18.95 -21.52 -14.42
CA ILE A 19 -18.61 -20.09 -14.57
C ILE A 19 -17.26 -19.82 -13.88
N PRO A 20 -16.13 -19.64 -14.62
CA PRO A 20 -14.81 -19.38 -14.02
C PRO A 20 -14.80 -18.14 -13.11
N GLY A 21 -15.50 -17.06 -13.55
CA GLY A 21 -15.59 -15.81 -12.80
C GLY A 21 -16.25 -15.95 -11.41
N ALA A 22 -17.21 -16.88 -11.26
CA ALA A 22 -17.83 -17.15 -9.97
C ALA A 22 -16.83 -17.80 -9.00
N HIS A 23 -16.02 -18.76 -9.48
CA HIS A 23 -14.96 -19.38 -8.68
C HIS A 23 -13.85 -18.38 -8.32
N ILE A 24 -13.44 -17.52 -9.26
CA ILE A 24 -12.44 -16.46 -8.98
C ILE A 24 -12.96 -15.50 -7.90
N GLY A 25 -14.20 -15.02 -8.06
CA GLY A 25 -14.85 -14.16 -7.08
C GLY A 25 -14.96 -14.80 -5.70
N LEU A 26 -15.35 -16.08 -5.66
CA LEU A 26 -15.38 -16.86 -4.43
C LEU A 26 -13.99 -16.93 -3.77
N GLY A 27 -12.94 -17.23 -4.55
CA GLY A 27 -11.57 -17.27 -4.06
C GLY A 27 -11.13 -15.94 -3.45
N HIS A 28 -11.45 -14.80 -4.09
CA HIS A 28 -11.12 -13.46 -3.59
C HIS A 28 -11.81 -13.14 -2.25
N VAL A 29 -13.10 -13.46 -2.11
CA VAL A 29 -13.83 -13.16 -0.86
C VAL A 29 -13.42 -14.11 0.26
N LEU A 30 -13.17 -15.40 -0.03
CA LEU A 30 -12.67 -16.37 0.95
C LEU A 30 -11.29 -15.94 1.49
N LYS A 31 -10.38 -15.54 0.62
CA LYS A 31 -9.10 -14.95 1.03
C LYS A 31 -9.30 -13.74 1.96
N THR A 32 -10.25 -12.85 1.64
CA THR A 32 -10.51 -11.63 2.41
C THR A 32 -10.99 -11.94 3.83
N VAL A 33 -11.84 -12.96 4.00
CA VAL A 33 -12.31 -13.42 5.32
C VAL A 33 -11.33 -14.34 6.04
N GLY A 34 -10.24 -14.78 5.37
CA GLY A 34 -9.19 -15.62 5.95
C GLY A 34 -9.36 -17.13 5.73
N ASP A 35 -10.36 -17.57 4.97
CA ASP A 35 -10.52 -18.96 4.53
C ASP A 35 -9.58 -19.25 3.35
N GLN A 36 -8.34 -19.60 3.69
CA GLN A 36 -7.29 -19.82 2.71
C GLN A 36 -7.47 -21.11 1.92
N GLU A 37 -7.87 -22.20 2.58
CA GLU A 37 -8.07 -23.50 1.93
C GLU A 37 -9.21 -23.44 0.93
N GLY A 38 -10.34 -22.88 1.31
CA GLY A 38 -11.48 -22.65 0.41
C GLY A 38 -11.11 -21.73 -0.75
N GLY A 39 -10.27 -20.71 -0.50
CA GLY A 39 -9.76 -19.81 -1.54
C GLY A 39 -8.90 -20.54 -2.57
N ILE A 40 -7.98 -21.41 -2.15
CA ILE A 40 -7.14 -22.24 -3.02
C ILE A 40 -8.01 -23.16 -3.89
N GLU A 41 -8.96 -23.85 -3.29
CA GLU A 41 -9.85 -24.76 -4.02
C GLU A 41 -10.65 -24.02 -5.08
N ALA A 42 -11.23 -22.86 -4.73
CA ALA A 42 -11.98 -22.04 -5.69
C ALA A 42 -11.10 -21.57 -6.87
N TYR A 43 -9.86 -21.13 -6.63
CA TYR A 43 -8.95 -20.77 -7.71
C TYR A 43 -8.53 -21.98 -8.56
N ARG A 44 -8.34 -23.19 -7.98
CA ARG A 44 -8.03 -24.39 -8.75
C ARG A 44 -9.17 -24.76 -9.70
N GLN A 45 -10.42 -24.70 -9.23
CA GLN A 45 -11.60 -24.91 -10.08
C GLN A 45 -11.67 -23.88 -11.23
N ALA A 46 -11.35 -22.62 -10.94
CA ALA A 46 -11.28 -21.60 -12.00
C ALA A 46 -10.19 -21.88 -13.05
N ILE A 47 -9.02 -22.38 -12.62
CA ILE A 47 -7.91 -22.78 -13.53
C ILE A 47 -8.33 -23.95 -14.43
N GLU A 48 -8.99 -24.96 -13.90
CA GLU A 48 -9.48 -26.09 -14.70
C GLU A 48 -10.47 -25.65 -15.78
N LEU A 49 -11.37 -24.72 -15.43
CA LEU A 49 -12.37 -24.17 -16.36
C LEU A 49 -11.75 -23.21 -17.42
N ARG A 50 -10.73 -22.43 -17.01
CA ARG A 50 -10.10 -21.40 -17.88
C ARG A 50 -8.58 -21.34 -17.70
N PRO A 51 -7.84 -22.34 -18.20
CA PRO A 51 -6.41 -22.49 -17.92
C PRO A 51 -5.51 -21.41 -18.54
N ASN A 52 -6.01 -20.58 -19.46
CA ASN A 52 -5.27 -19.49 -20.08
C ASN A 52 -5.51 -18.13 -19.39
N PHE A 53 -6.23 -18.11 -18.28
CA PHE A 53 -6.51 -16.87 -17.57
C PHE A 53 -5.49 -16.63 -16.44
N GLY A 54 -4.47 -15.85 -16.74
CA GLY A 54 -3.31 -15.62 -15.86
C GLY A 54 -3.65 -15.06 -14.48
N GLU A 55 -4.70 -14.23 -14.38
CA GLU A 55 -5.15 -13.64 -13.12
C GLU A 55 -5.39 -14.69 -12.03
N THR A 56 -5.91 -15.86 -12.38
CA THR A 56 -6.19 -16.90 -11.40
C THR A 56 -4.91 -17.48 -10.80
N TYR A 57 -3.88 -17.68 -11.62
CA TYR A 57 -2.56 -18.13 -11.15
C TYR A 57 -1.88 -17.05 -10.29
N TYR A 58 -2.02 -15.79 -10.71
CA TYR A 58 -1.51 -14.67 -9.94
C TYR A 58 -2.22 -14.56 -8.58
N SER A 59 -3.53 -14.79 -8.53
CA SER A 59 -4.30 -14.82 -7.28
C SER A 59 -3.82 -15.92 -6.34
N LEU A 60 -3.49 -17.11 -6.85
CA LEU A 60 -2.84 -18.19 -6.09
C LEU A 60 -1.45 -17.79 -5.60
N SER A 61 -0.62 -17.17 -6.45
CA SER A 61 0.73 -16.73 -6.06
C SER A 61 0.72 -15.68 -4.95
N ASN A 62 -0.35 -14.89 -4.88
CA ASN A 62 -0.59 -13.90 -3.82
C ASN A 62 -1.06 -14.50 -2.50
N LEU A 63 -1.41 -15.78 -2.47
CA LEU A 63 -1.53 -16.55 -1.24
C LEU A 63 -0.11 -16.94 -0.82
N LYS A 64 0.49 -16.19 0.11
CA LYS A 64 1.94 -16.25 0.41
C LYS A 64 2.41 -17.62 0.92
N THR A 65 1.51 -18.44 1.41
CA THR A 65 1.77 -19.82 1.87
C THR A 65 1.61 -20.85 0.76
N PHE A 66 0.94 -20.52 -0.34
CA PHE A 66 0.77 -21.41 -1.50
C PHE A 66 2.09 -21.59 -2.26
N ARG A 67 2.34 -22.80 -2.74
CA ARG A 67 3.50 -23.16 -3.56
C ARG A 67 3.06 -23.92 -4.81
N PHE A 68 3.54 -23.47 -5.95
CA PHE A 68 3.36 -24.20 -7.21
C PHE A 68 4.31 -25.40 -7.27
N ASN A 69 3.84 -26.50 -7.83
CA ASN A 69 4.70 -27.63 -8.19
C ASN A 69 5.33 -27.42 -9.58
N ASP A 70 6.31 -28.28 -9.92
CA ASP A 70 7.08 -28.13 -11.17
C ASP A 70 6.20 -28.22 -12.41
N SER A 71 5.20 -29.11 -12.45
CA SER A 71 4.28 -29.23 -13.58
C SER A 71 3.38 -28.00 -13.75
N GLU A 72 2.99 -27.35 -12.67
CA GLU A 72 2.26 -26.07 -12.72
C GLU A 72 3.15 -24.95 -13.27
N ILE A 73 4.43 -24.92 -12.89
CA ILE A 73 5.40 -23.95 -13.40
C ILE A 73 5.63 -24.15 -14.90
N GLU A 74 5.89 -25.38 -15.36
CA GLU A 74 6.04 -25.73 -16.78
C GLU A 74 4.80 -25.31 -17.60
N ASN A 75 3.61 -25.57 -17.06
CA ASN A 75 2.36 -25.17 -17.68
C ASN A 75 2.22 -23.65 -17.79
N MET A 76 2.60 -22.87 -16.77
CA MET A 76 2.61 -21.42 -16.84
C MET A 76 3.64 -20.89 -17.84
N GLN A 77 4.84 -21.48 -17.90
CA GLN A 77 5.88 -21.11 -18.88
C GLN A 77 5.43 -21.34 -20.32
N ALA A 78 4.79 -22.47 -20.61
CA ALA A 78 4.23 -22.75 -21.93
C ALA A 78 3.16 -21.72 -22.35
N ARG A 79 2.35 -21.24 -21.42
CA ARG A 79 1.37 -20.17 -21.67
C ARG A 79 2.02 -18.81 -21.82
N LEU A 80 3.01 -18.48 -21.01
CA LEU A 80 3.76 -17.24 -21.13
C LEU A 80 4.43 -17.09 -22.50
N ALA A 81 4.92 -18.19 -23.06
CA ALA A 81 5.53 -18.24 -24.40
C ALA A 81 4.52 -18.00 -25.53
N ASN A 82 3.23 -18.09 -25.28
CA ASN A 82 2.20 -17.84 -26.29
C ASN A 82 1.92 -16.34 -26.43
N ASP A 83 2.50 -15.70 -27.41
CA ASP A 83 2.38 -14.28 -27.72
C ASP A 83 0.98 -13.83 -28.17
N LYS A 84 0.09 -14.78 -28.50
CA LYS A 84 -1.32 -14.52 -28.85
C LYS A 84 -2.20 -14.30 -27.61
N LEU A 85 -1.70 -14.61 -26.41
CA LEU A 85 -2.44 -14.30 -25.19
C LEU A 85 -2.42 -12.79 -24.91
N PRO A 86 -3.51 -12.25 -24.33
CA PRO A 86 -3.54 -10.87 -23.88
C PRO A 86 -2.34 -10.53 -22.98
N VAL A 87 -1.79 -9.32 -23.12
CA VAL A 87 -0.63 -8.86 -22.34
C VAL A 87 -0.87 -9.03 -20.86
N ASP A 88 -2.04 -8.66 -20.35
CA ASP A 88 -2.39 -8.80 -18.92
C ASP A 88 -2.29 -10.26 -18.44
N CYS A 89 -2.72 -11.22 -19.25
CA CYS A 89 -2.56 -12.65 -18.91
C CYS A 89 -1.09 -13.05 -18.84
N ARG A 90 -0.26 -12.56 -19.77
CA ARG A 90 1.19 -12.82 -19.79
C ARG A 90 1.89 -12.17 -18.60
N VAL A 91 1.52 -10.95 -18.24
CA VAL A 91 1.99 -10.26 -17.03
C VAL A 91 1.72 -11.11 -15.78
N HIS A 92 0.49 -11.59 -15.63
CA HIS A 92 0.11 -12.42 -14.49
C HIS A 92 0.88 -13.75 -14.44
N PHE A 93 1.07 -14.42 -15.58
CA PHE A 93 1.91 -15.62 -15.63
C PHE A 93 3.35 -15.33 -15.23
N ALA A 94 3.95 -14.27 -15.76
CA ALA A 94 5.34 -13.92 -15.46
C ALA A 94 5.55 -13.61 -13.98
N PHE A 95 4.67 -12.82 -13.33
CA PHE A 95 4.73 -12.61 -11.88
C PHE A 95 4.56 -13.91 -11.08
N SER A 96 3.65 -14.79 -11.52
CA SER A 96 3.40 -16.07 -10.84
C SER A 96 4.61 -17.00 -10.91
N ILE A 97 5.25 -17.09 -12.09
CA ILE A 97 6.47 -17.87 -12.30
C ILE A 97 7.63 -17.27 -11.49
N GLY A 98 7.79 -15.93 -11.49
CA GLY A 98 8.79 -15.26 -10.68
C GLY A 98 8.66 -15.60 -9.20
N LYS A 99 7.43 -15.58 -8.67
CA LYS A 99 7.14 -16.00 -7.30
C LYS A 99 7.44 -17.48 -7.05
N ALA A 100 7.09 -18.37 -7.99
CA ALA A 100 7.37 -19.80 -7.88
C ALA A 100 8.86 -20.08 -7.80
N PHE A 101 9.68 -19.45 -8.65
CA PHE A 101 11.15 -19.58 -8.60
C PHE A 101 11.74 -18.95 -7.33
N GLU A 102 11.21 -17.82 -6.85
CA GLU A 102 11.64 -17.26 -5.56
C GLU A 102 11.38 -18.25 -4.42
N ASP A 103 10.25 -18.94 -4.41
CA ASP A 103 9.92 -19.96 -3.41
C ASP A 103 10.86 -21.16 -3.46
N GLN A 104 11.35 -21.52 -4.64
CA GLN A 104 12.37 -22.53 -4.88
C GLN A 104 13.81 -22.01 -4.64
N LYS A 105 13.96 -20.73 -4.23
CA LYS A 105 15.25 -20.04 -4.02
C LYS A 105 16.12 -19.94 -5.29
N GLN A 106 15.49 -19.98 -6.45
CA GLN A 106 16.13 -19.77 -7.75
C GLN A 106 16.04 -18.28 -8.11
N TYR A 107 16.82 -17.45 -7.43
CA TYR A 107 16.67 -15.99 -7.42
C TYR A 107 16.96 -15.33 -8.78
N ASP A 108 17.89 -15.88 -9.57
CA ASP A 108 18.17 -15.39 -10.92
C ASP A 108 16.97 -15.61 -11.86
N ASN A 109 16.41 -16.82 -11.86
CA ASN A 109 15.20 -17.14 -12.62
C ASN A 109 14.00 -16.31 -12.14
N ALA A 110 13.86 -16.12 -10.84
CA ALA A 110 12.81 -15.30 -10.26
C ALA A 110 12.92 -13.85 -10.73
N PHE A 111 14.11 -13.26 -10.69
CA PHE A 111 14.33 -11.88 -11.12
C PHE A 111 14.00 -11.68 -12.60
N GLU A 112 14.46 -12.56 -13.49
CA GLU A 112 14.19 -12.46 -14.92
C GLU A 112 12.69 -12.49 -15.23
N HIS A 113 11.91 -13.30 -14.52
CA HIS A 113 10.45 -13.33 -14.70
C HIS A 113 9.76 -12.11 -14.10
N TYR A 114 10.22 -11.59 -12.95
CA TYR A 114 9.72 -10.32 -12.45
C TYR A 114 10.04 -9.17 -13.39
N ARG A 115 11.27 -9.11 -13.93
CA ARG A 115 11.68 -8.09 -14.89
C ARG A 115 10.82 -8.12 -16.15
N LEU A 116 10.60 -9.33 -16.72
CA LEU A 116 9.72 -9.49 -17.88
C LEU A 116 8.28 -9.06 -17.59
N ALA A 117 7.74 -9.45 -16.43
CA ALA A 117 6.38 -9.07 -16.02
C ALA A 117 6.22 -7.57 -15.94
N ASN A 118 7.17 -6.90 -15.27
CA ASN A 118 7.19 -5.44 -15.11
C ASN A 118 7.33 -4.73 -16.45
N GLN A 119 8.25 -5.17 -17.32
CA GLN A 119 8.42 -4.60 -18.66
C GLN A 119 7.12 -4.68 -19.48
N LEU A 120 6.50 -5.88 -19.56
CA LEU A 120 5.25 -6.07 -20.29
C LEU A 120 4.14 -5.13 -19.76
N HIS A 121 4.06 -4.95 -18.44
CA HIS A 121 3.07 -4.07 -17.87
C HIS A 121 3.42 -2.60 -18.07
N ARG A 122 4.69 -2.21 -17.89
CA ARG A 122 5.17 -0.84 -18.07
C ARG A 122 4.88 -0.33 -19.49
N ASP A 123 5.08 -1.18 -20.51
CA ASP A 123 4.77 -0.86 -21.91
C ASP A 123 3.28 -0.64 -22.18
N SER A 124 2.39 -1.12 -21.30
CA SER A 124 0.94 -1.01 -21.43
C SER A 124 0.31 0.16 -20.66
N ILE A 125 1.08 0.85 -19.81
CA ILE A 125 0.59 1.94 -18.96
C ILE A 125 1.29 3.25 -19.28
N ALA A 126 0.61 4.37 -19.00
CA ALA A 126 1.19 5.70 -19.04
C ALA A 126 1.65 6.09 -17.63
N TYR A 127 2.94 6.36 -17.48
CA TYR A 127 3.54 6.98 -16.29
C TYR A 127 4.62 7.96 -16.73
N ASP A 128 4.62 9.14 -16.13
CA ASP A 128 5.59 10.20 -16.39
C ASP A 128 6.22 10.63 -15.06
N PRO A 129 7.48 10.26 -14.79
CA PRO A 129 8.16 10.60 -13.54
C PRO A 129 8.34 12.10 -13.38
N VAL A 130 8.54 12.85 -14.47
CA VAL A 130 8.72 14.31 -14.43
C VAL A 130 7.43 15.01 -13.98
N GLN A 131 6.27 14.56 -14.46
CA GLN A 131 4.98 15.10 -13.97
C GLN A 131 4.77 14.80 -12.49
N THR A 132 5.19 13.63 -12.03
CA THR A 132 5.12 13.25 -10.62
C THR A 132 6.01 14.15 -9.77
N GLU A 133 7.27 14.34 -10.15
CA GLU A 133 8.22 15.26 -9.48
C GLU A 133 7.64 16.68 -9.39
N VAL A 134 7.16 17.23 -10.51
CA VAL A 134 6.55 18.57 -10.55
C VAL A 134 5.35 18.66 -9.61
N ALA A 135 4.49 17.63 -9.56
CA ALA A 135 3.34 17.62 -8.66
C ALA A 135 3.77 17.61 -7.19
N HIS A 136 4.74 16.78 -6.82
CA HIS A 136 5.29 16.70 -5.46
C HIS A 136 5.96 18.02 -5.03
N ARG A 137 6.78 18.59 -5.89
CA ARG A 137 7.44 19.90 -5.65
C ARG A 137 6.39 20.99 -5.39
N ARG A 138 5.34 21.05 -6.23
CA ARG A 138 4.28 22.04 -6.09
C ARG A 138 3.50 21.87 -4.77
N MET A 139 3.32 20.65 -4.28
CA MET A 139 2.75 20.41 -2.94
C MET A 139 3.62 21.04 -1.85
N CYS A 140 4.94 20.81 -1.90
CA CYS A 140 5.88 21.40 -0.94
C CYS A 140 5.95 22.93 -1.01
N GLU A 141 5.84 23.51 -2.22
CA GLU A 141 5.84 24.96 -2.42
C GLU A 141 4.58 25.65 -1.85
N ILE A 142 3.42 24.99 -1.93
CA ILE A 142 2.15 25.55 -1.44
C ILE A 142 2.00 25.37 0.08
N PHE A 143 2.33 24.19 0.59
CA PHE A 143 2.22 23.88 2.01
C PHE A 143 3.56 24.06 2.71
N ASP A 144 4.04 25.29 2.71
CA ASP A 144 5.31 25.73 3.30
C ASP A 144 5.13 26.24 4.76
N ASP A 145 6.24 26.73 5.34
CA ASP A 145 6.23 27.32 6.69
C ASP A 145 5.28 28.53 6.78
N ASP A 146 5.23 29.36 5.73
CA ASP A 146 4.38 30.57 5.70
C ASP A 146 2.91 30.21 5.63
N PHE A 147 2.55 29.16 4.88
CA PHE A 147 1.18 28.64 4.85
C PHE A 147 0.71 28.25 6.26
N PHE A 148 1.46 27.42 6.96
CA PHE A 148 1.08 26.97 8.28
C PHE A 148 1.17 28.09 9.35
N ALA A 149 2.13 29.01 9.24
CA ALA A 149 2.23 30.14 10.14
C ALA A 149 1.01 31.06 10.10
N ARG A 150 0.53 31.38 8.90
CA ARG A 150 -0.68 32.20 8.69
C ARG A 150 -1.92 31.58 9.33
N HIS A 151 -2.07 30.26 9.25
CA HIS A 151 -3.26 29.58 9.73
C HIS A 151 -3.22 29.30 11.24
N ARG A 152 -2.04 29.07 11.83
CA ARG A 152 -1.89 28.81 13.29
C ARG A 152 -2.38 29.96 14.15
N ALA A 153 -2.25 31.19 13.69
CA ALA A 153 -2.58 32.38 14.49
C ALA A 153 -4.09 32.55 14.75
N GLY A 154 -4.97 31.98 13.90
CA GLY A 154 -6.42 32.17 13.98
C GLY A 154 -7.24 30.90 14.23
N GLY A 155 -6.59 29.74 14.35
CA GLY A 155 -7.25 28.44 14.26
C GLY A 155 -7.64 28.12 12.79
N TYR A 156 -7.59 26.87 12.39
CA TYR A 156 -7.93 26.47 11.02
C TYR A 156 -8.31 24.99 10.96
N GLY A 157 -9.05 24.63 9.90
CA GLY A 157 -9.45 23.26 9.67
C GLY A 157 -10.49 22.76 10.69
N CYS A 158 -10.83 21.49 10.56
CA CYS A 158 -11.71 20.81 11.50
C CYS A 158 -10.87 20.19 12.62
N GLU A 159 -11.06 20.65 13.85
CA GLU A 159 -10.22 20.29 15.01
C GLU A 159 -10.48 18.88 15.57
N ARG A 160 -11.35 18.09 14.96
CA ARG A 160 -11.63 16.72 15.39
C ARG A 160 -10.39 15.83 15.24
N PRO A 161 -9.99 15.09 16.29
CA PRO A 161 -8.77 14.27 16.29
C PRO A 161 -9.01 12.82 15.79
N ASP A 162 -10.21 12.51 15.29
CA ASP A 162 -10.65 11.15 15.01
C ASP A 162 -9.72 10.35 14.05
N PRO A 163 -9.17 10.93 12.96
CA PRO A 163 -8.42 10.15 11.99
C PRO A 163 -6.94 9.97 12.37
N ILE A 164 -6.48 8.72 12.18
CA ILE A 164 -5.07 8.33 12.22
C ILE A 164 -4.68 7.92 10.80
N PHE A 165 -3.89 8.76 10.12
CA PHE A 165 -3.40 8.47 8.79
C PHE A 165 -2.12 7.64 8.84
N ILE A 166 -2.08 6.53 8.10
CA ILE A 166 -0.89 5.72 7.91
C ILE A 166 -0.45 5.90 6.46
N VAL A 167 0.63 6.64 6.29
CA VAL A 167 1.19 7.02 4.99
C VAL A 167 2.53 6.31 4.75
N GLY A 168 3.10 6.42 3.56
CA GLY A 168 4.39 5.84 3.20
C GLY A 168 4.38 5.27 1.80
N LEU A 169 5.25 4.31 1.52
CA LEU A 169 5.24 3.60 0.25
C LEU A 169 4.55 2.23 0.35
N PRO A 170 4.09 1.65 -0.75
CA PRO A 170 3.63 0.27 -0.76
C PRO A 170 4.72 -0.66 -0.21
N ARG A 171 4.32 -1.73 0.45
CA ARG A 171 5.23 -2.75 1.03
C ARG A 171 6.14 -2.26 2.17
N SER A 172 5.89 -1.07 2.72
CA SER A 172 6.63 -0.51 3.87
C SER A 172 6.20 -1.05 5.25
N GLY A 173 5.18 -1.91 5.32
CA GLY A 173 4.63 -2.41 6.58
C GLY A 173 3.40 -1.64 7.08
N SER A 174 2.82 -0.74 6.28
CA SER A 174 1.64 0.06 6.65
C SER A 174 0.43 -0.78 7.08
N THR A 175 0.22 -1.96 6.47
CA THR A 175 -0.86 -2.90 6.89
C THR A 175 -0.60 -3.49 8.29
N LEU A 176 0.67 -3.72 8.65
CA LEU A 176 1.02 -4.17 10.00
C LEU A 176 0.68 -3.09 11.03
N LEU A 177 1.05 -1.84 10.76
CA LEU A 177 0.74 -0.72 11.66
C LEU A 177 -0.77 -0.51 11.80
N GLU A 178 -1.51 -0.62 10.70
CA GLU A 178 -2.97 -0.57 10.73
C GLU A 178 -3.56 -1.70 11.58
N GLN A 179 -3.05 -2.92 11.46
CA GLN A 179 -3.52 -4.07 12.23
C GLN A 179 -3.23 -3.89 13.73
N ILE A 180 -2.04 -3.42 14.09
CA ILE A 180 -1.66 -3.07 15.46
C ILE A 180 -2.65 -2.05 16.06
N LEU A 181 -2.89 -0.94 15.35
CA LEU A 181 -3.80 0.12 15.81
C LEU A 181 -5.26 -0.34 15.85
N ALA A 182 -5.71 -1.12 14.88
CA ALA A 182 -7.07 -1.65 14.82
C ALA A 182 -7.36 -2.70 15.90
N SER A 183 -6.33 -3.25 16.56
CA SER A 183 -6.46 -4.13 17.71
C SER A 183 -6.78 -3.36 19.01
N HIS A 184 -6.53 -2.05 19.02
CA HIS A 184 -6.89 -1.20 20.18
C HIS A 184 -8.41 -1.01 20.29
N SER A 185 -8.93 -1.05 21.52
CA SER A 185 -10.39 -0.95 21.81
C SER A 185 -11.04 0.35 21.34
N GLN A 186 -10.24 1.42 21.14
CA GLN A 186 -10.71 2.75 20.74
C GLN A 186 -10.49 3.07 19.25
N VAL A 187 -9.95 2.18 18.44
CA VAL A 187 -9.59 2.46 17.04
C VAL A 187 -10.31 1.53 16.07
N ASP A 188 -11.11 2.09 15.17
CA ASP A 188 -11.66 1.36 14.04
C ASP A 188 -10.63 1.22 12.91
N GLY A 189 -10.32 -0.02 12.51
CA GLY A 189 -9.50 -0.27 11.32
C GLY A 189 -10.36 -0.18 10.06
N THR A 190 -10.06 0.76 9.16
CA THR A 190 -10.83 0.90 7.92
C THR A 190 -10.15 0.21 6.73
N SER A 191 -9.53 0.96 5.84
CA SER A 191 -8.83 0.46 4.64
C SER A 191 -8.06 1.59 3.95
N GLU A 192 -7.73 1.41 2.68
CA GLU A 192 -7.21 2.46 1.81
C GLU A 192 -8.36 3.32 1.31
N LEU A 193 -8.55 4.52 1.94
CA LEU A 193 -9.64 5.42 1.60
C LEU A 193 -9.19 6.44 0.54
N PRO A 194 -9.92 6.56 -0.59
CA PRO A 194 -9.55 7.50 -1.65
C PRO A 194 -9.99 8.93 -1.37
N ASP A 195 -10.68 9.18 -0.26
CA ASP A 195 -11.45 10.40 0.00
C ASP A 195 -10.57 11.65 0.04
N ILE A 196 -9.35 11.60 0.62
CA ILE A 196 -8.40 12.73 0.60
C ILE A 196 -8.05 13.14 -0.84
N SER A 197 -7.62 12.20 -1.65
CA SER A 197 -7.26 12.49 -3.05
C SER A 197 -8.45 12.94 -3.89
N MET A 198 -9.63 12.37 -3.66
CA MET A 198 -10.86 12.76 -4.37
C MET A 198 -11.29 14.18 -4.00
N ILE A 199 -11.24 14.56 -2.73
CA ILE A 199 -11.53 15.94 -2.30
C ILE A 199 -10.52 16.89 -2.94
N ALA A 200 -9.22 16.61 -2.83
CA ALA A 200 -8.17 17.45 -3.39
C ALA A 200 -8.32 17.67 -4.90
N GLN A 201 -8.54 16.59 -5.67
CA GLN A 201 -8.73 16.66 -7.13
C GLN A 201 -9.99 17.43 -7.55
N GLY A 202 -11.00 17.48 -6.71
CA GLY A 202 -12.24 18.24 -6.94
C GLY A 202 -12.11 19.75 -6.68
N LEU A 203 -11.00 20.20 -6.07
CA LEU A 203 -10.84 21.59 -5.67
C LEU A 203 -10.43 22.49 -6.85
N THR A 204 -11.24 23.54 -7.05
CA THR A 204 -10.93 24.61 -7.98
C THR A 204 -11.40 25.92 -7.37
N GLU A 205 -10.54 26.93 -7.34
CA GLU A 205 -10.90 28.27 -6.87
C GLU A 205 -11.83 28.95 -7.90
N PRO A 206 -13.08 29.32 -7.52
CA PRO A 206 -14.09 29.78 -8.49
C PRO A 206 -13.73 31.07 -9.22
N LYS A 207 -12.97 31.97 -8.59
CA LYS A 207 -12.63 33.29 -9.18
C LYS A 207 -11.46 33.24 -10.15
N THR A 208 -10.46 32.41 -9.85
CA THR A 208 -9.21 32.36 -10.63
C THR A 208 -9.11 31.12 -11.52
N GLY A 209 -9.94 30.10 -11.27
CA GLY A 209 -9.85 28.79 -11.92
C GLY A 209 -8.62 27.98 -11.50
N ARG A 210 -7.88 28.42 -10.46
CA ARG A 210 -6.74 27.66 -9.96
C ARG A 210 -7.18 26.34 -9.36
N VAL A 211 -6.58 25.25 -9.83
CA VAL A 211 -6.82 23.90 -9.31
C VAL A 211 -5.88 23.59 -8.14
N PHE A 212 -6.18 22.53 -7.43
CA PHE A 212 -5.32 22.00 -6.37
C PHE A 212 -3.91 21.67 -6.88
N PRO A 213 -2.84 21.92 -6.10
CA PRO A 213 -2.80 22.55 -4.78
C PRO A 213 -2.85 24.08 -4.81
N GLY A 214 -2.75 24.74 -5.97
CA GLY A 214 -2.63 26.18 -6.12
C GLY A 214 -3.82 26.97 -5.54
N CYS A 215 -5.03 26.38 -5.51
CA CYS A 215 -6.21 27.01 -4.91
C CYS A 215 -6.10 27.16 -3.38
N MET A 216 -5.24 26.38 -2.72
CA MET A 216 -5.11 26.40 -1.25
C MET A 216 -4.50 27.69 -0.71
N THR A 217 -3.79 28.46 -1.54
CA THR A 217 -3.13 29.72 -1.11
C THR A 217 -4.11 30.78 -0.62
N ASP A 218 -5.34 30.76 -1.12
CA ASP A 218 -6.35 31.80 -0.85
C ASP A 218 -7.49 31.29 0.05
N MET A 219 -7.49 30.00 0.43
CA MET A 219 -8.52 29.41 1.26
C MET A 219 -8.43 29.93 2.71
N GLY A 220 -9.59 30.35 3.22
CA GLY A 220 -9.72 30.80 4.62
C GLY A 220 -9.94 29.65 5.61
N PRO A 221 -9.85 29.95 6.92
CA PRO A 221 -10.04 28.95 7.99
C PRO A 221 -11.36 28.19 7.91
N GLU A 222 -12.44 28.88 7.57
CA GLU A 222 -13.78 28.28 7.45
C GLU A 222 -13.88 27.28 6.29
N GLU A 223 -13.28 27.60 5.14
CA GLU A 223 -13.25 26.71 3.98
C GLU A 223 -12.44 25.45 4.29
N LEU A 224 -11.28 25.60 4.95
CA LEU A 224 -10.48 24.47 5.40
C LEU A 224 -11.25 23.59 6.40
N ALA A 225 -11.99 24.20 7.34
CA ALA A 225 -12.82 23.45 8.30
C ALA A 225 -13.96 22.69 7.59
N GLN A 226 -14.58 23.28 6.58
CA GLN A 226 -15.60 22.60 5.77
C GLN A 226 -15.05 21.40 5.02
N LEU A 227 -13.85 21.48 4.43
CA LEU A 227 -13.18 20.35 3.79
C LEU A 227 -12.87 19.23 4.78
N GLY A 228 -12.38 19.55 5.99
CA GLY A 228 -12.16 18.58 7.05
C GLY A 228 -13.47 17.89 7.47
N GLN A 229 -14.56 18.67 7.64
CA GLN A 229 -15.88 18.11 7.93
C GLN A 229 -16.42 17.25 6.79
N GLN A 230 -16.17 17.64 5.54
CA GLN A 230 -16.54 16.85 4.36
C GLN A 230 -15.85 15.48 4.37
N TYR A 231 -14.55 15.44 4.63
CA TYR A 231 -13.79 14.19 4.76
C TYR A 231 -14.37 13.29 5.86
N LEU A 232 -14.61 13.85 7.05
CA LEU A 232 -15.16 13.10 8.17
C LEU A 232 -16.54 12.53 7.87
N THR A 233 -17.39 13.27 7.17
CA THR A 233 -18.73 12.83 6.76
C THR A 233 -18.68 11.74 5.69
N GLN A 234 -17.83 11.90 4.66
CA GLN A 234 -17.71 10.92 3.58
C GLN A 234 -17.16 9.57 4.07
N THR A 235 -16.24 9.60 5.02
CA THR A 235 -15.61 8.39 5.58
C THR A 235 -16.44 7.70 6.65
N GLU A 236 -17.51 8.31 7.16
CA GLU A 236 -18.37 7.74 8.23
C GLU A 236 -18.90 6.34 7.88
N ARG A 237 -19.23 6.08 6.63
CA ARG A 237 -19.68 4.77 6.13
C ARG A 237 -18.66 3.63 6.29
N HIS A 238 -17.38 3.96 6.51
CA HIS A 238 -16.30 2.99 6.65
C HIS A 238 -15.91 2.72 8.10
N ARG A 239 -16.52 3.44 9.05
CA ARG A 239 -16.21 3.36 10.49
C ARG A 239 -17.24 2.52 11.22
N GLY A 240 -16.83 1.98 12.37
CA GLY A 240 -17.72 1.47 13.39
C GLY A 240 -18.13 2.55 14.40
N SER A 241 -18.11 2.20 15.68
CA SER A 241 -18.53 3.10 16.77
C SER A 241 -17.38 3.61 17.64
N ARG A 242 -16.14 3.27 17.33
CA ARG A 242 -14.97 3.67 18.13
C ARG A 242 -14.62 5.14 17.88
N PRO A 243 -14.03 5.84 18.87
CA PRO A 243 -13.77 7.27 18.77
C PRO A 243 -12.73 7.65 17.72
N LEU A 244 -11.78 6.75 17.40
CA LEU A 244 -10.74 6.97 16.42
C LEU A 244 -10.85 5.95 15.29
N PHE A 245 -10.28 6.27 14.14
CA PHE A 245 -10.21 5.34 13.00
C PHE A 245 -8.92 5.53 12.21
N THR A 246 -8.45 4.47 11.57
CA THR A 246 -7.32 4.55 10.65
C THR A 246 -7.78 4.91 9.23
N ASP A 247 -6.99 5.70 8.51
CA ASP A 247 -7.00 5.80 7.05
C ASP A 247 -5.61 5.36 6.57
N LYS A 248 -5.52 4.13 6.09
CA LYS A 248 -4.25 3.57 5.67
C LYS A 248 -4.16 3.61 4.15
N MET A 249 -3.87 4.78 3.60
CA MET A 249 -3.57 5.01 2.19
C MET A 249 -2.12 5.46 2.05
N PRO A 250 -1.19 4.56 1.66
CA PRO A 250 0.23 4.89 1.59
C PRO A 250 0.50 6.18 0.81
N ASN A 251 -0.07 6.34 -0.36
CA ASN A 251 0.13 7.50 -1.23
C ASN A 251 -0.38 8.83 -0.64
N ASN A 252 -1.10 8.82 0.48
CA ASN A 252 -1.47 10.04 1.21
C ASN A 252 -0.25 10.77 1.79
N PHE A 253 0.97 10.21 1.71
CA PHE A 253 2.19 10.94 2.05
C PHE A 253 2.30 12.25 1.25
N ALA A 254 1.91 12.23 -0.02
CA ALA A 254 1.92 13.42 -0.87
C ALA A 254 0.92 14.49 -0.43
N TYR A 255 -0.15 14.09 0.25
CA TYR A 255 -1.21 14.97 0.73
C TYR A 255 -1.07 15.35 2.22
N THR A 256 0.07 15.03 2.89
CA THR A 256 0.28 15.31 4.33
C THR A 256 0.03 16.77 4.67
N GLY A 257 0.52 17.72 3.85
CA GLY A 257 0.26 19.15 4.02
C GLY A 257 -1.24 19.50 3.93
N PHE A 258 -1.95 18.94 2.96
CA PHE A 258 -3.39 19.12 2.79
C PHE A 258 -4.17 18.52 3.96
N ILE A 259 -3.83 17.29 4.37
CA ILE A 259 -4.46 16.64 5.53
C ILE A 259 -4.34 17.53 6.76
N LYS A 260 -3.13 18.04 7.04
CA LYS A 260 -2.89 18.91 8.20
C LYS A 260 -3.54 20.29 8.09
N ALA A 261 -3.77 20.77 6.86
CA ALA A 261 -4.52 22.01 6.62
C ALA A 261 -6.01 21.87 6.93
N ILE A 262 -6.63 20.73 6.61
CA ILE A 262 -8.07 20.51 6.80
C ILE A 262 -8.40 19.81 8.14
N LEU A 263 -7.46 19.05 8.70
CA LEU A 263 -7.57 18.24 9.93
C LEU A 263 -6.32 18.43 10.79
N PRO A 264 -6.15 19.57 11.47
CA PRO A 264 -4.91 19.92 12.17
C PRO A 264 -4.54 18.95 13.30
N ASN A 265 -5.53 18.32 13.94
CA ASN A 265 -5.33 17.39 15.04
C ASN A 265 -5.21 15.91 14.60
N ALA A 266 -5.37 15.60 13.30
CA ALA A 266 -5.17 14.26 12.79
C ALA A 266 -3.74 13.77 13.08
N LYS A 267 -3.61 12.52 13.49
CA LYS A 267 -2.32 11.86 13.67
C LYS A 267 -1.81 11.31 12.34
N ILE A 268 -0.53 11.50 12.06
CA ILE A 268 0.08 10.98 10.82
C ILE A 268 1.26 10.09 11.19
N ILE A 269 1.24 8.86 10.68
CA ILE A 269 2.28 7.85 10.88
C ILE A 269 2.91 7.54 9.52
N ASP A 270 4.20 7.84 9.38
CA ASP A 270 5.01 7.52 8.23
C ASP A 270 5.58 6.10 8.38
N ALA A 271 4.96 5.13 7.71
CA ALA A 271 5.39 3.75 7.69
C ALA A 271 6.61 3.58 6.77
N ARG A 272 7.78 3.40 7.37
CA ARG A 272 9.04 3.24 6.63
C ARG A 272 9.59 1.83 6.73
N ARG A 273 10.28 1.44 5.69
CA ARG A 273 11.05 0.22 5.60
C ARG A 273 12.38 0.52 4.91
N HIS A 274 13.36 -0.37 5.04
CA HIS A 274 14.61 -0.25 4.30
C HIS A 274 14.34 0.03 2.80
N PRO A 275 14.97 1.05 2.18
CA PRO A 275 14.64 1.48 0.82
C PRO A 275 14.63 0.34 -0.19
N MET A 276 15.67 -0.50 -0.18
CA MET A 276 15.77 -1.67 -1.07
C MET A 276 14.65 -2.68 -0.87
N ASP A 277 14.28 -3.01 0.38
CA ASP A 277 13.18 -3.96 0.65
C ASP A 277 11.80 -3.41 0.29
N SER A 278 11.59 -2.10 0.47
CA SER A 278 10.34 -1.43 0.08
C SER A 278 10.19 -1.40 -1.44
N CYS A 279 11.22 -0.89 -2.14
CA CYS A 279 11.21 -0.78 -3.61
C CYS A 279 11.14 -2.16 -4.25
N PHE A 280 12.04 -3.07 -3.93
CA PHE A 280 12.02 -4.39 -4.54
C PHE A 280 10.78 -5.21 -4.16
N GLY A 281 10.27 -5.04 -2.93
CA GLY A 281 8.99 -5.61 -2.52
C GLY A 281 7.80 -5.11 -3.35
N SER A 282 7.87 -3.86 -3.81
CA SER A 282 6.88 -3.28 -4.73
C SER A 282 7.08 -3.77 -6.16
N PHE A 283 8.32 -3.84 -6.66
CA PHE A 283 8.66 -4.36 -7.99
C PHE A 283 8.20 -5.81 -8.21
N LYS A 284 8.18 -6.64 -7.16
CA LYS A 284 7.68 -8.02 -7.19
C LYS A 284 6.15 -8.14 -7.10
N GLN A 285 5.42 -7.03 -7.05
CA GLN A 285 3.98 -7.03 -6.86
C GLN A 285 3.26 -6.37 -8.04
N HIS A 286 2.37 -7.11 -8.68
CA HIS A 286 1.42 -6.49 -9.61
C HIS A 286 0.27 -5.87 -8.81
N PHE A 287 0.15 -4.56 -8.89
CA PHE A 287 -0.89 -3.80 -8.21
C PHE A 287 -2.13 -3.66 -9.12
N ALA A 288 -3.32 -3.78 -8.54
CA ALA A 288 -4.55 -3.64 -9.28
C ALA A 288 -4.76 -2.23 -9.85
N LYS A 289 -4.32 -1.19 -9.12
CA LYS A 289 -4.44 0.23 -9.50
C LYS A 289 -3.44 1.10 -8.73
N GLY A 290 -3.12 2.26 -9.29
CA GLY A 290 -2.58 3.41 -8.57
C GLY A 290 -1.09 3.37 -8.20
N GLN A 291 -0.34 2.38 -8.65
CA GLN A 291 1.09 2.23 -8.34
C GLN A 291 1.92 2.14 -9.64
N THR A 292 1.68 3.04 -10.57
CA THR A 292 2.26 3.00 -11.92
C THR A 292 3.78 3.16 -11.96
N PHE A 293 4.38 3.73 -10.93
CA PHE A 293 5.82 3.93 -10.78
C PHE A 293 6.59 2.67 -10.37
N THR A 294 5.91 1.57 -10.06
CA THR A 294 6.57 0.37 -9.48
C THR A 294 7.08 -0.62 -10.50
N TYR A 295 6.85 -0.40 -11.79
CA TYR A 295 7.10 -1.36 -12.87
C TYR A 295 8.43 -1.15 -13.60
N ASP A 296 9.26 -0.24 -13.13
CA ASP A 296 10.63 0.00 -13.58
C ASP A 296 11.50 0.31 -12.37
N LEU A 297 12.73 -0.24 -12.30
CA LEU A 297 13.59 -0.07 -11.12
C LEU A 297 14.12 1.35 -10.99
N PHE A 298 14.38 2.01 -12.13
CA PHE A 298 14.86 3.38 -12.14
C PHE A 298 13.76 4.33 -11.65
N GLU A 299 12.59 4.26 -12.28
CA GLU A 299 11.42 5.09 -11.92
C GLU A 299 11.00 4.88 -10.45
N LEU A 300 11.07 3.64 -9.97
CA LEU A 300 10.76 3.29 -8.59
C LEU A 300 11.78 3.86 -7.60
N GLY A 301 13.07 3.84 -7.97
CA GLY A 301 14.13 4.46 -7.17
C GLY A 301 13.96 5.97 -7.09
N GLU A 302 13.71 6.65 -8.21
CA GLU A 302 13.45 8.09 -8.25
C GLU A 302 12.21 8.45 -7.41
N PHE A 303 11.11 7.69 -7.55
CA PHE A 303 9.91 7.92 -6.75
C PHE A 303 10.17 7.77 -5.24
N TYR A 304 11.05 6.84 -4.85
CA TYR A 304 11.44 6.71 -3.43
C TYR A 304 12.19 7.95 -2.95
N LEU A 305 13.10 8.49 -3.75
CA LEU A 305 13.82 9.72 -3.39
C LEU A 305 12.88 10.92 -3.26
N GLU A 306 11.92 11.06 -4.17
CA GLU A 306 10.87 12.07 -4.08
C GLU A 306 10.03 11.93 -2.79
N TYR A 307 9.64 10.71 -2.46
CA TYR A 307 8.94 10.43 -1.20
C TYR A 307 9.78 10.85 0.01
N ASP A 308 11.08 10.52 0.04
CA ASP A 308 11.96 10.88 1.16
C ASP A 308 12.11 12.39 1.30
N LEU A 309 12.28 13.11 0.19
CA LEU A 309 12.33 14.57 0.14
C LEU A 309 11.03 15.20 0.66
N MET A 310 9.87 14.71 0.22
CA MET A 310 8.58 15.20 0.71
C MET A 310 8.40 14.98 2.21
N MET A 311 8.76 13.79 2.71
CA MET A 311 8.65 13.50 4.15
C MET A 311 9.63 14.34 4.98
N ALA A 312 10.81 14.65 4.45
CA ALA A 312 11.74 15.60 5.06
C ALA A 312 11.14 17.01 5.12
N HIS A 313 10.48 17.46 4.05
CA HIS A 313 9.74 18.72 4.02
C HIS A 313 8.63 18.74 5.09
N TRP A 314 7.77 17.71 5.14
CA TRP A 314 6.70 17.65 6.14
C TRP A 314 7.23 17.68 7.58
N ASN A 315 8.32 16.97 7.86
CA ASN A 315 8.95 17.02 9.18
C ASN A 315 9.49 18.41 9.52
N LYS A 316 9.93 19.19 8.54
CA LYS A 316 10.41 20.56 8.72
C LYS A 316 9.26 21.54 9.03
N VAL A 317 8.21 21.54 8.18
CA VAL A 317 7.10 22.51 8.29
C VAL A 317 6.05 22.14 9.35
N LEU A 318 5.99 20.88 9.75
CA LEU A 318 5.07 20.30 10.73
C LEU A 318 5.85 19.55 11.84
N PRO A 319 6.74 20.23 12.58
CA PRO A 319 7.63 19.56 13.52
C PRO A 319 6.83 18.81 14.62
N GLY A 320 7.18 17.52 14.80
CA GLY A 320 6.53 16.63 15.79
C GLY A 320 5.12 16.14 15.43
N GLN A 321 4.60 16.48 14.24
CA GLN A 321 3.24 16.09 13.83
C GLN A 321 3.18 14.84 12.95
N VAL A 322 4.35 14.33 12.53
CA VAL A 322 4.48 13.09 11.77
C VAL A 322 5.38 12.13 12.54
N LEU A 323 4.87 10.95 12.86
CA LEU A 323 5.63 9.90 13.53
C LEU A 323 6.25 8.97 12.49
N ARG A 324 7.56 8.97 12.35
CA ARG A 324 8.26 7.95 11.55
C ARG A 324 8.32 6.63 12.31
N VAL A 325 7.84 5.55 11.70
CA VAL A 325 7.90 4.19 12.23
C VAL A 325 8.66 3.30 11.25
N GLN A 326 9.81 2.80 11.69
CA GLN A 326 10.67 1.93 10.90
C GLN A 326 10.24 0.47 11.09
N TYR A 327 9.90 -0.22 10.00
CA TYR A 327 9.43 -1.61 10.00
C TYR A 327 10.39 -2.56 10.73
N GLU A 328 11.69 -2.40 10.49
CA GLU A 328 12.73 -3.22 11.10
C GLU A 328 12.72 -3.10 12.63
N ASN A 329 12.49 -1.89 13.16
CA ASN A 329 12.36 -1.67 14.61
C ASN A 329 11.11 -2.34 15.17
N VAL A 330 9.98 -2.26 14.44
CA VAL A 330 8.74 -2.96 14.85
C VAL A 330 8.97 -4.48 14.91
N VAL A 331 9.70 -5.03 13.93
CA VAL A 331 10.04 -6.47 13.90
C VAL A 331 10.98 -6.88 15.03
N GLU A 332 11.90 -6.01 15.41
CA GLU A 332 12.91 -6.29 16.43
C GLU A 332 12.40 -6.06 17.85
N ASN A 333 11.66 -4.96 18.07
CA ASN A 333 11.25 -4.46 19.38
C ASN A 333 9.75 -4.11 19.38
N LEU A 334 8.89 -5.10 19.08
CA LEU A 334 7.45 -4.89 18.85
C LEU A 334 6.76 -4.10 19.96
N GLU A 335 6.91 -4.52 21.22
CA GLU A 335 6.20 -3.93 22.36
C GLU A 335 6.59 -2.46 22.59
N ASP A 336 7.88 -2.14 22.49
CA ASP A 336 8.36 -0.76 22.67
C ASP A 336 7.89 0.15 21.55
N GLU A 337 7.89 -0.33 20.29
CA GLU A 337 7.36 0.42 19.15
C GLU A 337 5.85 0.60 19.25
N VAL A 338 5.10 -0.41 19.69
CA VAL A 338 3.65 -0.31 19.96
C VAL A 338 3.38 0.77 21.01
N LYS A 339 4.11 0.77 22.14
CA LYS A 339 3.99 1.81 23.18
C LYS A 339 4.27 3.21 22.61
N ARG A 340 5.29 3.35 21.77
CA ARG A 340 5.64 4.62 21.13
C ARG A 340 4.57 5.11 20.16
N ILE A 341 4.00 4.21 19.36
CA ILE A 341 2.91 4.50 18.42
C ILE A 341 1.65 4.94 19.19
N LEU A 342 1.24 4.18 20.21
CA LEU A 342 0.07 4.47 21.00
C LEU A 342 0.23 5.79 21.76
N ALA A 343 1.40 6.06 22.34
CA ALA A 343 1.68 7.34 23.01
C ALA A 343 1.57 8.53 22.04
N PHE A 344 2.05 8.42 20.80
CA PHE A 344 1.88 9.44 19.76
C PHE A 344 0.40 9.67 19.40
N CYS A 345 -0.39 8.60 19.40
CA CYS A 345 -1.83 8.65 19.15
C CYS A 345 -2.64 9.09 20.40
N GLU A 346 -1.99 9.37 21.52
CA GLU A 346 -2.62 9.70 22.80
C GLU A 346 -3.54 8.59 23.33
N LEU A 347 -3.17 7.34 23.05
CA LEU A 347 -3.87 6.13 23.44
C LEU A 347 -3.15 5.43 24.61
N PRO A 348 -3.88 4.82 25.54
CA PRO A 348 -3.29 3.96 26.55
C PRO A 348 -2.71 2.68 25.90
N PHE A 349 -1.76 2.06 26.57
CA PHE A 349 -1.25 0.78 26.11
C PHE A 349 -2.30 -0.33 26.32
N GLU A 350 -2.52 -1.14 25.28
CA GLU A 350 -3.33 -2.36 25.33
C GLU A 350 -2.51 -3.53 24.76
N GLU A 351 -2.55 -4.67 25.44
CA GLU A 351 -1.79 -5.88 25.09
C GLU A 351 -2.24 -6.47 23.74
N ASP A 352 -3.52 -6.30 23.39
CA ASP A 352 -4.10 -6.73 22.13
C ASP A 352 -3.38 -6.11 20.92
N CYS A 353 -2.79 -4.93 21.07
CA CYS A 353 -1.97 -4.30 20.02
C CYS A 353 -0.65 -5.03 19.77
N VAL A 354 -0.10 -5.73 20.76
CA VAL A 354 1.08 -6.61 20.61
C VAL A 354 0.65 -7.96 20.03
N ASN A 355 -0.53 -8.45 20.43
CA ASN A 355 -1.15 -9.68 19.94
C ASN A 355 -2.01 -9.45 18.69
N PHE A 356 -1.70 -8.45 17.88
CA PHE A 356 -2.47 -7.97 16.73
C PHE A 356 -2.91 -9.08 15.75
N HIS A 357 -2.19 -10.19 15.68
CA HIS A 357 -2.47 -11.33 14.80
C HIS A 357 -3.68 -12.16 15.24
N GLU A 358 -4.13 -12.01 16.49
CA GLU A 358 -5.32 -12.63 17.04
C GLU A 358 -6.60 -11.79 16.72
N THR A 359 -6.43 -10.54 16.27
CA THR A 359 -7.56 -9.67 15.96
C THR A 359 -8.21 -10.06 14.63
N GLU A 360 -9.44 -10.53 14.70
CA GLU A 360 -10.25 -10.90 13.53
C GLU A 360 -10.87 -9.66 12.88
N ARG A 361 -10.43 -9.34 11.67
CA ARG A 361 -11.05 -8.33 10.79
C ARG A 361 -10.79 -8.62 9.32
N ALA A 362 -11.62 -8.04 8.44
CA ALA A 362 -11.40 -8.11 7.00
C ALA A 362 -10.22 -7.20 6.61
N VAL A 363 -9.17 -7.76 5.99
CA VAL A 363 -7.99 -7.04 5.51
C VAL A 363 -7.90 -7.15 3.99
N ARG A 364 -7.99 -6.01 3.29
CA ARG A 364 -8.05 -5.94 1.82
C ARG A 364 -6.75 -5.42 1.21
N THR A 365 -5.63 -6.06 1.51
CA THR A 365 -4.32 -5.69 0.96
C THR A 365 -3.52 -6.91 0.51
N ALA A 366 -2.46 -6.69 -0.26
CA ALA A 366 -1.52 -7.76 -0.65
C ALA A 366 -0.78 -8.38 0.57
N SER A 367 -0.87 -7.77 1.75
CA SER A 367 -0.24 -8.25 2.99
C SER A 367 -1.23 -8.85 3.99
N SER A 368 -2.47 -9.14 3.57
CA SER A 368 -3.56 -9.60 4.46
C SER A 368 -3.21 -10.89 5.22
N GLU A 369 -2.51 -11.83 4.61
CA GLU A 369 -2.12 -13.08 5.26
C GLU A 369 -0.99 -12.88 6.27
N GLN A 370 -0.08 -11.95 5.98
CA GLN A 370 1.09 -11.71 6.82
C GLN A 370 0.71 -11.13 8.18
N VAL A 371 -0.32 -10.29 8.25
CA VAL A 371 -0.77 -9.67 9.50
C VAL A 371 -1.67 -10.56 10.36
N ARG A 372 -2.03 -11.75 9.86
CA ARG A 372 -2.75 -12.80 10.61
C ARG A 372 -1.81 -13.81 11.28
N GLN A 373 -0.52 -13.55 11.24
CA GLN A 373 0.53 -14.38 11.82
C GLN A 373 1.36 -13.56 12.78
N PRO A 374 1.97 -14.16 13.80
CA PRO A 374 2.94 -13.47 14.63
C PRO A 374 4.06 -12.86 13.80
N ILE A 375 4.68 -11.81 14.32
CA ILE A 375 5.70 -11.07 13.60
C ILE A 375 6.85 -11.98 13.12
N TYR A 376 7.23 -11.84 11.86
CA TYR A 376 8.20 -12.73 11.20
C TYR A 376 9.47 -11.96 10.80
N LYS A 377 10.61 -12.33 11.41
CA LYS A 377 11.90 -11.67 11.16
C LYS A 377 12.50 -11.92 9.77
N GLY A 378 12.12 -12.99 9.09
CA GLY A 378 12.66 -13.37 7.78
C GLY A 378 12.26 -12.46 6.60
N ALA A 379 11.45 -11.44 6.84
CA ALA A 379 11.07 -10.45 5.84
C ALA A 379 12.10 -9.29 5.70
N VAL A 380 13.05 -9.16 6.63
CA VAL A 380 14.07 -8.09 6.62
C VAL A 380 15.24 -8.49 5.70
N ALA A 381 15.79 -7.53 4.97
CA ALA A 381 16.92 -7.66 4.07
C ALA A 381 16.76 -8.75 2.98
N THR A 382 15.52 -8.99 2.53
CA THR A 382 15.21 -10.01 1.52
C THR A 382 15.79 -9.67 0.15
N TRP A 383 15.97 -8.39 -0.14
CA TRP A 383 16.58 -7.89 -1.37
C TRP A 383 18.02 -8.42 -1.58
N LYS A 384 18.77 -8.67 -0.49
CA LYS A 384 20.17 -9.18 -0.56
C LYS A 384 20.30 -10.54 -1.27
N ARG A 385 19.19 -11.31 -1.33
CA ARG A 385 19.15 -12.61 -2.01
C ARG A 385 19.26 -12.51 -3.54
N PHE A 386 19.00 -11.32 -4.09
CA PHE A 386 18.98 -11.08 -5.53
C PHE A 386 20.30 -10.47 -6.06
N GLY A 387 21.28 -10.24 -5.18
CA GLY A 387 22.64 -9.87 -5.55
C GLY A 387 22.74 -8.66 -6.48
N THR A 388 23.53 -8.80 -7.54
CA THR A 388 23.82 -7.75 -8.52
C THR A 388 22.63 -7.37 -9.42
N HIS A 389 21.57 -8.17 -9.46
CA HIS A 389 20.37 -7.80 -10.20
C HIS A 389 19.74 -6.47 -9.74
N LEU A 390 20.07 -6.02 -8.53
CA LEU A 390 19.53 -4.80 -7.93
C LEU A 390 20.57 -3.67 -7.84
N ASP A 391 21.71 -3.77 -8.52
CA ASP A 391 22.77 -2.76 -8.44
C ASP A 391 22.33 -1.41 -9.01
N GLU A 392 21.55 -1.39 -10.08
CA GLU A 392 20.92 -0.17 -10.62
C GLU A 392 20.08 0.53 -9.55
N LEU A 393 19.18 -0.18 -8.89
CA LEU A 393 18.36 0.36 -7.80
C LEU A 393 19.21 0.82 -6.61
N ARG A 394 20.28 0.10 -6.28
CA ARG A 394 21.22 0.49 -5.20
C ARG A 394 21.96 1.78 -5.53
N GLU A 395 22.35 1.98 -6.80
CA GLU A 395 23.01 3.21 -7.25
C GLU A 395 22.09 4.41 -7.08
N ILE A 396 20.84 4.31 -7.57
CA ILE A 396 19.84 5.36 -7.48
C ILE A 396 19.54 5.70 -6.02
N LEU A 397 19.31 4.68 -5.18
CA LEU A 397 18.97 4.85 -3.77
C LEU A 397 20.17 5.19 -2.88
N SER A 398 21.40 5.27 -3.43
CA SER A 398 22.63 5.54 -2.67
C SER A 398 22.53 6.72 -1.69
N PRO A 399 21.86 7.86 -2.02
CA PRO A 399 21.74 8.98 -1.09
C PRO A 399 21.02 8.65 0.23
N VAL A 400 20.09 7.69 0.20
CA VAL A 400 19.21 7.32 1.34
C VAL A 400 19.55 5.96 1.96
N LEU A 401 20.49 5.21 1.36
CA LEU A 401 20.94 3.92 1.88
C LEU A 401 21.95 4.08 3.02
N PRO A 402 21.91 3.17 4.03
CA PRO A 402 23.01 3.01 4.96
C PRO A 402 24.34 2.74 4.22
N GLU A 403 25.45 3.19 4.78
CA GLU A 403 26.79 3.11 4.13
C GLU A 403 27.16 1.66 3.75
N GLU A 404 26.85 0.71 4.63
CA GLU A 404 27.11 -0.72 4.42
C GLU A 404 26.33 -1.35 3.26
N ASP A 405 25.23 -0.73 2.83
CA ASP A 405 24.38 -1.23 1.77
C ASP A 405 24.59 -0.50 0.43
N ARG A 406 25.46 0.53 0.39
CA ARG A 406 25.85 1.21 -0.85
C ARG A 406 26.77 0.34 -1.70
N LEU A 407 26.77 0.57 -3.01
CA LEU A 407 27.78 -0.02 -3.89
C LEU A 407 29.16 0.48 -3.46
N LYS A 408 30.13 -0.42 -3.36
CA LYS A 408 31.51 -0.04 -3.14
C LYS A 408 32.06 0.49 -4.45
N SER A 409 32.55 1.72 -4.43
CA SER A 409 33.26 2.37 -5.54
C SER A 409 34.51 1.62 -5.94
#